data_4aec89c71ea17ee89c5c86648b143282
#
_entry.id   4aec89c71ea17ee89c5c86648b143282
#
_cell.length_a   1.000
_cell.length_b   1.000
_cell.length_c   1.000
_cell.angle_alpha   90.00
_cell.angle_beta   90.00
_cell.angle_gamma   90.00
#
_symmetry.space_group_name_H-M   'P 1'
#
loop_
_entity.id
_entity.type
_entity.pdbx_description
1 polymer ?
#
loop_
_entity_poly.entity_id
_entity_poly.type
_entity_poly.pdbx_seq_one_letter_code
_entity_poly.pdbx_strand_id
1 'polypeptide(L)'
;GSDGWTHSLRAKGRKVGAPFADWKVWPNTLRAHQLLRFAPREKEAQLKKACFEAIYELGENVSDPETICRIASENGVDVEGFRKVLDTPAAQQDVRRACAQASQRGVRGVPYFVVSGREDARPVGFSGAVDAPQLVEIFGEVL
;
A
#
# COMPACT_ATOMS: atom_id res chain seq x y z
N GLY A 1 -10.96 -17.27 22.19
CA GLY A 1 -9.70 -16.61 21.96
C GLY A 1 -9.93 -15.27 21.31
N SER A 2 -9.38 -14.21 21.88
CA SER A 2 -9.55 -12.88 21.32
C SER A 2 -8.74 -12.81 20.04
N ASP A 3 -9.36 -12.42 18.93
CA ASP A 3 -8.66 -12.10 17.67
C ASP A 3 -7.76 -10.85 17.85
N GLY A 4 -7.62 -10.37 19.08
CA GLY A 4 -6.76 -9.28 19.45
C GLY A 4 -7.05 -7.98 18.65
N TRP A 5 -6.00 -7.28 18.34
CA TRP A 5 -6.04 -6.02 17.58
C TRP A 5 -6.51 -6.17 16.11
N THR A 6 -6.51 -7.39 15.57
CA THR A 6 -6.94 -7.65 14.18
C THR A 6 -8.46 -7.85 14.06
N HIS A 7 -9.16 -8.03 15.17
CA HIS A 7 -10.59 -8.42 15.18
C HIS A 7 -11.48 -7.50 14.35
N SER A 8 -11.33 -6.20 14.49
CA SER A 8 -12.19 -5.22 13.79
C SER A 8 -12.00 -5.24 12.27
N LEU A 9 -10.75 -5.36 11.79
CA LEU A 9 -10.45 -5.45 10.35
C LEU A 9 -10.93 -6.77 9.77
N ARG A 10 -10.71 -7.88 10.46
CA ARG A 10 -11.19 -9.20 10.03
C ARG A 10 -12.72 -9.25 9.97
N ALA A 11 -13.41 -8.64 10.95
CA ALA A 11 -14.86 -8.55 10.94
C ALA A 11 -15.38 -7.71 9.75
N LYS A 12 -14.74 -6.59 9.43
CA LYS A 12 -15.06 -5.78 8.25
C LYS A 12 -14.76 -6.53 6.95
N GLY A 13 -13.62 -7.21 6.86
CA GLY A 13 -13.26 -8.02 5.70
C GLY A 13 -14.32 -9.09 5.39
N ARG A 14 -14.75 -9.84 6.40
CA ARG A 14 -15.83 -10.84 6.22
C ARG A 14 -17.12 -10.25 5.65
N LYS A 15 -17.49 -9.04 6.07
CA LYS A 15 -18.72 -8.38 5.58
C LYS A 15 -18.68 -8.02 4.10
N VAL A 16 -17.49 -7.81 3.54
CA VAL A 16 -17.29 -7.43 2.13
C VAL A 16 -16.71 -8.56 1.29
N GLY A 17 -16.68 -9.80 1.81
CA GLY A 17 -16.17 -10.95 1.09
C GLY A 17 -14.64 -11.02 0.97
N ALA A 18 -13.90 -10.27 1.80
CA ALA A 18 -12.45 -10.29 1.90
C ALA A 18 -12.01 -10.97 3.20
N PRO A 19 -11.85 -12.31 3.22
CA PRO A 19 -11.48 -13.05 4.42
C PRO A 19 -10.00 -12.85 4.74
N PHE A 20 -9.72 -11.93 5.64
CA PHE A 20 -8.36 -11.68 6.09
C PHE A 20 -7.82 -12.78 6.99
N ALA A 21 -6.53 -13.06 6.89
CA ALA A 21 -5.82 -14.01 7.72
C ALA A 21 -5.82 -13.62 9.21
N ASP A 22 -5.47 -14.56 10.06
CA ASP A 22 -5.20 -14.31 11.46
C ASP A 22 -3.73 -13.90 11.63
N TRP A 23 -3.47 -12.59 11.48
CA TRP A 23 -2.11 -12.06 11.52
C TRP A 23 -1.46 -12.25 12.88
N LYS A 24 -0.27 -12.81 12.88
CA LYS A 24 0.57 -12.93 14.07
C LYS A 24 1.52 -11.74 14.23
N VAL A 25 1.84 -11.08 13.12
CA VAL A 25 2.76 -9.94 13.04
C VAL A 25 2.15 -8.85 12.17
N TRP A 26 2.25 -7.61 12.61
CA TRP A 26 2.01 -6.45 11.74
C TRP A 26 3.33 -6.04 11.11
N PRO A 27 3.56 -6.32 9.82
CA PRO A 27 4.87 -6.14 9.23
C PRO A 27 5.22 -4.66 9.03
N ASN A 28 6.51 -4.36 9.14
CA ASN A 28 7.03 -3.09 8.65
C ASN A 28 7.06 -3.14 7.11
N THR A 29 6.40 -2.20 6.46
CA THR A 29 6.25 -2.18 4.99
C THR A 29 7.40 -1.50 4.25
N LEU A 30 8.48 -1.12 4.93
CA LEU A 30 9.61 -0.42 4.32
C LEU A 30 10.19 -1.19 3.11
N ARG A 31 10.39 -2.51 3.25
CA ARG A 31 10.92 -3.38 2.18
C ARG A 31 9.94 -3.53 1.02
N ALA A 32 8.64 -3.59 1.28
CA ALA A 32 7.63 -3.58 0.23
C ALA A 32 7.68 -2.27 -0.58
N HIS A 33 7.84 -1.13 0.08
CA HIS A 33 8.04 0.14 -0.61
C HIS A 33 9.36 0.20 -1.39
N GLN A 34 10.44 -0.39 -0.88
CA GLN A 34 11.70 -0.48 -1.63
C GLN A 34 11.53 -1.33 -2.91
N LEU A 35 10.77 -2.43 -2.84
CA LEU A 35 10.44 -3.24 -4.02
C LEU A 35 9.66 -2.43 -5.05
N LEU A 36 8.62 -1.70 -4.63
CA LEU A 36 7.83 -0.84 -5.53
C LEU A 36 8.66 0.27 -6.18
N ARG A 37 9.65 0.79 -5.48
CA ARG A 37 10.57 1.83 -5.99
C ARG A 37 11.62 1.28 -6.95
N PHE A 38 12.04 0.05 -6.75
CA PHE A 38 13.02 -0.64 -7.60
C PHE A 38 12.41 -1.16 -8.90
N ALA A 39 11.20 -1.69 -8.82
CA ALA A 39 10.53 -2.33 -9.95
C ALA A 39 10.14 -1.31 -11.05
N PRO A 40 10.06 -1.76 -12.32
CA PRO A 40 9.49 -0.95 -13.40
C PRO A 40 8.06 -0.48 -13.07
N ARG A 41 7.72 0.73 -13.49
CA ARG A 41 6.44 1.38 -13.16
C ARG A 41 5.21 0.58 -13.59
N GLU A 42 5.29 -0.10 -14.70
CA GLU A 42 4.21 -0.96 -15.22
C GLU A 42 3.88 -2.15 -14.30
N LYS A 43 4.81 -2.55 -13.42
CA LYS A 43 4.60 -3.61 -12.43
C LYS A 43 4.04 -3.12 -11.10
N GLU A 44 3.96 -1.81 -10.89
CA GLU A 44 3.61 -1.23 -9.59
C GLU A 44 2.25 -1.72 -9.07
N ALA A 45 1.21 -1.72 -9.91
CA ALA A 45 -0.13 -2.16 -9.52
C ALA A 45 -0.16 -3.66 -9.15
N GLN A 46 0.50 -4.50 -9.94
CA GLN A 46 0.61 -5.93 -9.70
C GLN A 46 1.35 -6.22 -8.39
N LEU A 47 2.47 -5.56 -8.15
CA LEU A 47 3.26 -5.72 -6.92
C LEU A 47 2.53 -5.23 -5.67
N LYS A 48 1.81 -4.10 -5.77
CA LYS A 48 0.94 -3.64 -4.67
C LYS A 48 -0.10 -4.68 -4.31
N LYS A 49 -0.77 -5.25 -5.31
CA LYS A 49 -1.74 -6.33 -5.11
C LYS A 49 -1.10 -7.52 -4.42
N ALA A 50 0.03 -8.02 -4.93
CA ALA A 50 0.75 -9.16 -4.35
C ALA A 50 1.19 -8.90 -2.89
N CYS A 51 1.67 -7.69 -2.57
CA CYS A 51 2.01 -7.34 -1.19
C CYS A 51 0.77 -7.29 -0.28
N PHE A 52 -0.37 -6.80 -0.76
CA PHE A 52 -1.60 -6.79 0.01
C PHE A 52 -2.15 -8.21 0.24
N GLU A 53 -2.15 -9.06 -0.77
CA GLU A 53 -2.53 -10.47 -0.64
C GLU A 53 -1.64 -11.18 0.38
N ALA A 54 -0.31 -11.00 0.29
CA ALA A 54 0.64 -11.58 1.24
C ALA A 54 0.34 -11.14 2.68
N ILE A 55 0.15 -9.85 2.92
CA ILE A 55 -0.12 -9.32 4.26
C ILE A 55 -1.52 -9.73 4.74
N TYR A 56 -2.57 -9.41 3.98
CA TYR A 56 -3.94 -9.45 4.50
C TYR A 56 -4.61 -10.80 4.34
N GLU A 57 -4.33 -11.52 3.26
CA GLU A 57 -4.98 -12.80 2.97
C GLU A 57 -4.16 -14.00 3.44
N LEU A 58 -2.83 -13.93 3.32
CA LEU A 58 -1.93 -15.01 3.70
C LEU A 58 -1.30 -14.83 5.09
N GLY A 59 -1.33 -13.62 5.65
CA GLY A 59 -0.75 -13.33 6.97
C GLY A 59 0.78 -13.36 6.98
N GLU A 60 1.40 -13.17 5.82
CA GLU A 60 2.84 -13.20 5.65
C GLU A 60 3.54 -11.93 6.15
N ASN A 61 4.80 -12.07 6.50
CA ASN A 61 5.61 -10.98 6.99
C ASN A 61 6.45 -10.36 5.87
N VAL A 62 5.94 -9.33 5.19
CA VAL A 62 6.69 -8.60 4.14
C VAL A 62 7.88 -7.79 4.67
N SER A 63 8.10 -7.75 5.98
CA SER A 63 9.35 -7.23 6.54
C SER A 63 10.48 -8.26 6.52
N ASP A 64 10.18 -9.52 6.21
CA ASP A 64 11.19 -10.54 5.97
C ASP A 64 11.80 -10.40 4.57
N PRO A 65 13.17 -10.39 4.45
CA PRO A 65 13.83 -10.25 3.16
C PRO A 65 13.48 -11.36 2.16
N GLU A 66 13.34 -12.59 2.62
CA GLU A 66 13.04 -13.72 1.73
C GLU A 66 11.61 -13.66 1.21
N THR A 67 10.65 -13.30 2.06
CA THR A 67 9.26 -13.08 1.65
C THR A 67 9.16 -12.02 0.56
N ILE A 68 9.81 -10.88 0.72
CA ILE A 68 9.71 -9.81 -0.27
C ILE A 68 10.47 -10.14 -1.57
N CYS A 69 11.58 -10.87 -1.49
CA CYS A 69 12.29 -11.37 -2.66
C CYS A 69 11.49 -12.42 -3.44
N ARG A 70 10.77 -13.30 -2.75
CA ARG A 70 9.84 -14.25 -3.38
C ARG A 70 8.73 -13.50 -4.14
N ILE A 71 8.09 -12.53 -3.50
CA ILE A 71 7.08 -11.69 -4.16
C ILE A 71 7.66 -11.01 -5.42
N ALA A 72 8.88 -10.49 -5.34
CA ALA A 72 9.57 -9.90 -6.50
C ALA A 72 9.73 -10.92 -7.63
N SER A 73 10.22 -12.12 -7.32
CA SER A 73 10.43 -13.21 -8.28
C SER A 73 9.16 -13.65 -8.97
N GLU A 74 8.11 -13.93 -8.20
CA GLU A 74 6.79 -14.37 -8.69
C GLU A 74 6.13 -13.34 -9.61
N ASN A 75 6.51 -12.07 -9.47
CA ASN A 75 6.03 -10.98 -10.30
C ASN A 75 7.02 -10.52 -11.39
N GLY A 76 8.06 -11.33 -11.66
CA GLY A 76 9.00 -11.11 -12.76
C GLY A 76 9.88 -9.87 -12.58
N VAL A 77 10.23 -9.53 -11.34
CA VAL A 77 11.22 -8.49 -11.02
C VAL A 77 12.61 -9.15 -10.93
N ASP A 78 13.65 -8.44 -11.36
CA ASP A 78 15.04 -8.86 -11.20
C ASP A 78 15.39 -8.96 -9.71
N VAL A 79 15.31 -10.17 -9.17
CA VAL A 79 15.59 -10.45 -7.75
C VAL A 79 17.05 -10.22 -7.39
N GLU A 80 17.97 -10.58 -8.29
CA GLU A 80 19.40 -10.42 -8.04
C GLU A 80 19.79 -8.94 -7.96
N GLY A 81 19.23 -8.12 -8.85
CA GLY A 81 19.37 -6.67 -8.80
C GLY A 81 18.71 -6.09 -7.56
N PHE A 82 17.51 -6.57 -7.22
CA PHE A 82 16.78 -6.10 -6.03
C PHE A 82 17.52 -6.42 -4.72
N ARG A 83 18.06 -7.63 -4.57
CA ARG A 83 18.87 -8.02 -3.38
C ARG A 83 20.07 -7.10 -3.15
N LYS A 84 20.70 -6.59 -4.22
CA LYS A 84 21.85 -5.69 -4.13
C LYS A 84 21.48 -4.31 -3.56
N VAL A 85 20.24 -3.87 -3.76
CA VAL A 85 19.77 -2.56 -3.29
C VAL A 85 18.92 -2.64 -2.03
N LEU A 86 18.36 -3.81 -1.73
CA LEU A 86 17.53 -4.03 -0.55
C LEU A 86 18.28 -3.64 0.72
N ASP A 87 17.62 -2.86 1.56
CA ASP A 87 18.14 -2.35 2.84
C ASP A 87 19.39 -1.47 2.74
N THR A 88 19.83 -1.09 1.55
CA THR A 88 20.88 -0.07 1.43
C THR A 88 20.40 1.27 2.00
N PRO A 89 21.31 2.09 2.56
CA PRO A 89 20.97 3.43 3.03
C PRO A 89 20.25 4.28 1.97
N ALA A 90 20.67 4.16 0.70
CA ALA A 90 20.07 4.89 -0.41
C ALA A 90 18.60 4.48 -0.65
N ALA A 91 18.31 3.17 -0.69
CA ALA A 91 16.96 2.67 -0.90
C ALA A 91 16.03 3.02 0.27
N GLN A 92 16.51 2.93 1.50
CA GLN A 92 15.75 3.36 2.69
C GLN A 92 15.47 4.85 2.67
N GLN A 93 16.46 5.67 2.32
CA GLN A 93 16.31 7.12 2.27
C GLN A 93 15.34 7.55 1.16
N ASP A 94 15.33 6.86 0.02
CA ASP A 94 14.40 7.15 -1.07
C ASP A 94 12.94 6.96 -0.63
N VAL A 95 12.62 5.86 0.05
CA VAL A 95 11.28 5.63 0.61
C VAL A 95 10.92 6.70 1.64
N ARG A 96 11.83 7.01 2.58
CA ARG A 96 11.59 8.05 3.60
C ARG A 96 11.36 9.42 2.98
N ARG A 97 12.08 9.77 1.92
CA ARG A 97 11.90 11.01 1.16
C ARG A 97 10.51 11.07 0.52
N ALA A 98 10.05 9.98 -0.11
CA ALA A 98 8.71 9.91 -0.67
C ALA A 98 7.62 10.10 0.41
N CYS A 99 7.78 9.47 1.57
CA CYS A 99 6.87 9.67 2.71
C CYS A 99 6.87 11.13 3.20
N ALA A 100 8.04 11.75 3.32
CA ALA A 100 8.16 13.15 3.73
C ALA A 100 7.49 14.10 2.72
N GLN A 101 7.66 13.85 1.43
CA GLN A 101 7.00 14.64 0.37
C GLN A 101 5.47 14.50 0.42
N ALA A 102 4.95 13.29 0.67
CA ALA A 102 3.53 13.08 0.85
C ALA A 102 3.00 13.87 2.07
N SER A 103 3.70 13.82 3.20
CA SER A 103 3.34 14.58 4.40
C SER A 103 3.34 16.09 4.16
N GLN A 104 4.32 16.62 3.40
CA GLN A 104 4.39 18.03 3.03
C GLN A 104 3.20 18.46 2.15
N ARG A 105 2.64 17.54 1.38
CA ARG A 105 1.43 17.76 0.56
C ARG A 105 0.12 17.57 1.35
N GLY A 106 0.20 17.44 2.68
CA GLY A 106 -0.97 17.32 3.56
C GLY A 106 -1.46 15.90 3.78
N VAL A 107 -0.78 14.87 3.24
CA VAL A 107 -1.14 13.47 3.51
C VAL A 107 -0.76 13.12 4.95
N ARG A 108 -1.77 12.92 5.80
CA ARG A 108 -1.61 12.61 7.22
C ARG A 108 -1.92 11.17 7.58
N GLY A 109 -2.45 10.40 6.64
CA GLY A 109 -2.84 9.01 6.80
C GLY A 109 -3.34 8.42 5.51
N VAL A 110 -3.64 7.12 5.53
CA VAL A 110 -4.14 6.38 4.38
C VAL A 110 -5.48 5.70 4.71
N PRO A 111 -6.36 5.56 3.72
CA PRO A 111 -6.22 6.04 2.35
C PRO A 111 -6.29 7.56 2.23
N TYR A 112 -5.58 8.13 1.25
CA TYR A 112 -5.68 9.52 0.86
C TYR A 112 -5.96 9.59 -0.63
N PHE A 113 -6.99 10.33 -1.01
CA PHE A 113 -7.45 10.46 -2.38
C PHE A 113 -7.20 11.87 -2.90
N VAL A 114 -6.87 11.96 -4.18
CA VAL A 114 -6.85 13.22 -4.92
C VAL A 114 -7.71 13.00 -6.15
N VAL A 115 -8.80 13.77 -6.25
CA VAL A 115 -9.69 13.75 -7.40
C VAL A 115 -9.41 14.99 -8.23
N SER A 116 -9.13 14.78 -9.52
CA SER A 116 -8.97 15.85 -10.49
C SER A 116 -9.89 15.57 -11.68
N GLY A 117 -10.50 16.60 -12.19
CA GLY A 117 -11.45 16.52 -13.29
C GLY A 117 -11.11 17.54 -14.38
N ARG A 118 -12.04 18.45 -14.67
CA ARG A 118 -11.89 19.47 -15.69
C ARG A 118 -10.63 20.32 -15.47
N GLU A 119 -10.06 20.86 -16.56
CA GLU A 119 -8.82 21.66 -16.55
C GLU A 119 -8.92 22.92 -15.65
N ASP A 120 -10.12 23.46 -15.50
CA ASP A 120 -10.44 24.64 -14.68
C ASP A 120 -10.78 24.32 -13.21
N ALA A 121 -11.01 23.05 -12.89
CA ALA A 121 -11.35 22.63 -11.54
C ALA A 121 -10.10 22.37 -10.69
N ARG A 122 -10.11 22.87 -9.45
CA ARG A 122 -9.03 22.56 -8.50
C ARG A 122 -9.12 21.11 -8.02
N PRO A 123 -8.02 20.36 -8.01
CA PRO A 123 -8.02 19.02 -7.41
C PRO A 123 -8.49 19.06 -5.95
N VAL A 124 -9.36 18.13 -5.59
CA VAL A 124 -9.85 17.95 -4.21
C VAL A 124 -9.14 16.79 -3.56
N GLY A 125 -8.50 17.03 -2.42
CA GLY A 125 -7.81 16.01 -1.63
C GLY A 125 -8.56 15.71 -0.34
N PHE A 126 -8.77 14.42 -0.02
CA PHE A 126 -9.41 14.01 1.23
C PHE A 126 -8.81 12.72 1.80
N SER A 127 -8.92 12.56 3.12
CA SER A 127 -8.41 11.40 3.85
C SER A 127 -9.55 10.50 4.30
N GLY A 128 -9.23 9.21 4.42
CA GLY A 128 -10.13 8.22 4.98
C GLY A 128 -10.92 7.45 3.93
N ALA A 129 -11.44 6.30 4.35
CA ALA A 129 -12.40 5.55 3.56
C ALA A 129 -13.75 6.24 3.70
N VAL A 130 -14.23 6.81 2.61
CA VAL A 130 -15.56 7.46 2.52
C VAL A 130 -16.54 6.51 1.84
N ASP A 131 -17.81 6.66 2.11
CA ASP A 131 -18.85 5.86 1.48
C ASP A 131 -19.20 6.33 0.05
N ALA A 132 -19.97 5.51 -0.67
CA ALA A 132 -20.30 5.80 -2.06
C ALA A 132 -21.07 7.12 -2.26
N PRO A 133 -22.05 7.50 -1.40
CA PRO A 133 -22.71 8.81 -1.51
C PRO A 133 -21.74 9.98 -1.41
N GLN A 134 -20.80 9.94 -0.45
CA GLN A 134 -19.77 10.97 -0.29
C GLN A 134 -18.85 11.07 -1.52
N LEU A 135 -18.48 9.93 -2.12
CA LEU A 135 -17.69 9.93 -3.36
C LEU A 135 -18.46 10.57 -4.53
N VAL A 136 -19.75 10.29 -4.66
CA VAL A 136 -20.59 10.90 -5.69
C VAL A 136 -20.66 12.43 -5.53
N GLU A 137 -20.81 12.92 -4.31
CA GLU A 137 -20.78 14.35 -4.03
C GLU A 137 -19.45 15.00 -4.42
N ILE A 138 -18.33 14.41 -4.00
CA ILE A 138 -16.98 14.87 -4.36
C ILE A 138 -16.76 14.88 -5.88
N PHE A 139 -17.19 13.83 -6.57
CA PHE A 139 -17.09 13.78 -8.02
C PHE A 139 -17.93 14.86 -8.71
N GLY A 140 -19.13 15.15 -8.18
CA GLY A 140 -19.99 16.24 -8.66
C GLY A 140 -19.38 17.63 -8.54
N GLU A 141 -18.47 17.84 -7.58
CA GLU A 141 -17.73 19.12 -7.43
C GLU A 141 -16.56 19.27 -8.41
N VAL A 142 -15.99 18.16 -8.90
CA VAL A 142 -14.73 18.15 -9.67
C VAL A 142 -14.94 17.80 -11.14
N LEU A 143 -15.97 17.03 -11.47
CA LEU A 143 -16.31 16.59 -12.83
C LEU A 143 -17.39 17.47 -13.45
#